data_d9e4b05686cb4cd468f48fb7e272411f
#
_entry.id   d9e4b05686cb4cd468f48fb7e272411f
#
_cell.length_a   1.000
_cell.length_b   1.000
_cell.length_c   1.000
_cell.angle_alpha   90.00
_cell.angle_beta   90.00
_cell.angle_gamma   90.00
#
_symmetry.space_group_name_H-M   'P 1'
#
loop_
_entity.id
_entity.type
_entity.pdbx_description
1 polymer ?
#
loop_
_entity_poly.entity_id
_entity_poly.type
_entity_poly.pdbx_seq_one_letter_code
_entity_poly.pdbx_strand_id
1 'polypeptide(L)'
;MIVNDKDIETVREIAERERAPFYVVGKTTDDHRFVFRQNDGVKPIDLAMSDMFGSSPKTFMVDKTVKREPKSFKYSAAELNEYITNVLQLEAVACKDWLTNKVDRSVTGKIARQQCQGEIQLPLSDCGVVSLDYTGTKGIATSIGHAPQIALIDPEQGSVSAIAESLTNIVTAPLADGIKSVSLSANWMWP
;
A
#
# COMPACT_ATOMS: atom_id res chain seq x y z
N MET A 1 18.60 -2.82 -10.93
CA MET A 1 17.97 -2.19 -12.12
C MET A 1 18.17 -3.12 -13.30
N ILE A 2 17.24 -3.21 -14.24
CA ILE A 2 17.38 -3.89 -15.53
C ILE A 2 17.35 -2.80 -16.59
N VAL A 3 18.32 -2.82 -17.49
CA VAL A 3 18.55 -1.78 -18.51
C VAL A 3 18.80 -2.45 -19.86
N ASN A 4 18.33 -1.87 -20.95
CA ASN A 4 18.69 -2.36 -22.28
C ASN A 4 20.19 -2.18 -22.55
N ASP A 5 20.79 -3.11 -23.30
CA ASP A 5 22.22 -3.07 -23.65
C ASP A 5 22.61 -1.72 -24.28
N LYS A 6 21.76 -1.11 -25.10
CA LYS A 6 21.98 0.18 -25.76
C LYS A 6 22.04 1.38 -24.78
N ASP A 7 21.45 1.25 -23.60
CA ASP A 7 21.34 2.33 -22.63
C ASP A 7 22.38 2.22 -21.49
N ILE A 8 23.21 1.18 -21.51
CA ILE A 8 24.22 0.90 -20.46
C ILE A 8 25.21 2.08 -20.32
N GLU A 9 25.71 2.61 -21.44
CA GLU A 9 26.68 3.71 -21.40
C GLU A 9 26.07 4.98 -20.85
N THR A 10 24.85 5.32 -21.21
CA THR A 10 24.13 6.47 -20.63
C THR A 10 24.00 6.33 -19.10
N VAL A 11 23.67 5.14 -18.62
CA VAL A 11 23.57 4.90 -17.17
C VAL A 11 24.94 4.98 -16.50
N ARG A 12 26.00 4.49 -17.17
CA ARG A 12 27.37 4.59 -16.69
C ARG A 12 27.81 6.06 -16.53
N GLU A 13 27.60 6.88 -17.56
CA GLU A 13 27.93 8.30 -17.54
C GLU A 13 27.20 9.03 -16.40
N ILE A 14 25.93 8.72 -16.18
CA ILE A 14 25.16 9.29 -15.07
C ILE A 14 25.75 8.84 -13.72
N ALA A 15 26.06 7.56 -13.57
CA ALA A 15 26.63 7.02 -12.34
C ALA A 15 28.01 7.65 -12.03
N GLU A 16 28.85 7.81 -13.02
CA GLU A 16 30.17 8.47 -12.89
C GLU A 16 30.01 9.94 -12.49
N ARG A 17 29.11 10.67 -13.14
CA ARG A 17 28.78 12.05 -12.79
C ARG A 17 28.34 12.17 -11.32
N GLU A 18 27.52 11.27 -10.86
CA GLU A 18 26.99 11.24 -9.49
C GLU A 18 27.95 10.55 -8.51
N ARG A 19 29.15 10.10 -8.96
CA ARG A 19 30.13 9.34 -8.16
C ARG A 19 29.53 8.08 -7.51
N ALA A 20 28.57 7.44 -8.20
CA ALA A 20 27.92 6.23 -7.74
C ALA A 20 28.62 5.00 -8.33
N PRO A 21 28.90 3.95 -7.54
CA PRO A 21 29.42 2.69 -8.09
C PRO A 21 28.44 2.07 -9.09
N PHE A 22 28.95 1.64 -10.24
CA PHE A 22 28.14 1.03 -11.28
C PHE A 22 28.83 -0.23 -11.84
N TYR A 23 28.12 -1.34 -11.81
CA TYR A 23 28.60 -2.64 -12.30
C TYR A 23 27.54 -3.33 -13.12
N VAL A 24 27.91 -3.86 -14.28
CA VAL A 24 27.08 -4.78 -15.04
C VAL A 24 27.34 -6.20 -14.53
N VAL A 25 26.40 -6.74 -13.78
CA VAL A 25 26.57 -8.00 -13.03
C VAL A 25 25.95 -9.23 -13.73
N GLY A 26 25.20 -9.01 -14.81
CA GLY A 26 24.57 -10.12 -15.54
C GLY A 26 23.66 -9.67 -16.66
N LYS A 27 23.02 -10.63 -17.29
CA LYS A 27 22.02 -10.44 -18.35
C LYS A 27 20.81 -11.34 -18.08
N THR A 28 19.63 -10.88 -18.50
CA THR A 28 18.44 -11.74 -18.58
C THR A 28 18.53 -12.64 -19.79
N THR A 29 18.25 -13.93 -19.63
CA THR A 29 18.48 -14.96 -20.65
C THR A 29 17.22 -15.65 -21.17
N ASP A 30 16.09 -15.43 -20.53
CA ASP A 30 14.78 -16.06 -20.88
C ASP A 30 14.79 -17.60 -20.88
N ASP A 31 15.76 -18.20 -20.18
CA ASP A 31 15.88 -19.65 -20.04
C ASP A 31 15.23 -20.21 -18.77
N HIS A 32 14.52 -19.34 -18.05
CA HIS A 32 13.88 -19.64 -16.77
C HIS A 32 14.82 -20.22 -15.71
N ARG A 33 16.11 -19.83 -15.75
CA ARG A 33 17.11 -20.21 -14.76
C ARG A 33 17.68 -19.01 -14.06
N PHE A 34 18.01 -19.18 -12.78
CA PHE A 34 18.82 -18.24 -12.02
C PHE A 34 20.21 -18.82 -11.84
N VAL A 35 21.20 -18.19 -12.46
CA VAL A 35 22.59 -18.68 -12.46
C VAL A 35 23.49 -17.59 -11.90
N PHE A 36 24.24 -17.94 -10.87
CA PHE A 36 25.37 -17.14 -10.42
C PHE A 36 26.67 -17.87 -10.81
N ARG A 37 27.57 -17.18 -11.50
CA ARG A 37 28.82 -17.74 -11.99
C ARG A 37 30.00 -16.96 -11.45
N GLN A 38 30.97 -17.64 -10.88
CA GLN A 38 32.23 -17.06 -10.46
C GLN A 38 33.21 -16.92 -11.65
N ASN A 39 34.28 -16.14 -11.47
CA ASN A 39 35.28 -15.92 -12.52
C ASN A 39 36.03 -17.20 -12.93
N ASP A 40 36.13 -18.16 -12.04
CA ASP A 40 36.72 -19.49 -12.29
C ASP A 40 35.77 -20.46 -13.01
N GLY A 41 34.56 -20.04 -13.32
CA GLY A 41 33.53 -20.82 -13.99
C GLY A 41 32.66 -21.66 -13.05
N VAL A 42 32.98 -21.71 -11.76
CA VAL A 42 32.13 -22.39 -10.79
C VAL A 42 30.78 -21.66 -10.67
N LYS A 43 29.72 -22.45 -10.60
CA LYS A 43 28.35 -21.96 -10.45
C LYS A 43 27.82 -22.32 -9.05
N PRO A 44 28.02 -21.49 -8.06
CA PRO A 44 27.49 -21.72 -6.71
C PRO A 44 25.96 -21.74 -6.68
N ILE A 45 25.30 -21.12 -7.65
CA ILE A 45 23.85 -21.16 -7.85
C ILE A 45 23.59 -21.47 -9.33
N ASP A 46 22.80 -22.49 -9.60
CA ASP A 46 22.29 -22.85 -10.91
C ASP A 46 20.95 -23.56 -10.73
N LEU A 47 19.88 -22.78 -10.54
CA LEU A 47 18.56 -23.23 -10.18
C LEU A 47 17.54 -22.92 -11.27
N ALA A 48 16.59 -23.82 -11.48
CA ALA A 48 15.42 -23.47 -12.27
C ALA A 48 14.51 -22.49 -11.51
N MET A 49 13.92 -21.54 -12.21
CA MET A 49 12.98 -20.59 -11.60
C MET A 49 11.78 -21.31 -10.98
N SER A 50 11.38 -22.45 -11.51
CA SER A 50 10.34 -23.31 -10.92
C SER A 50 10.71 -23.85 -9.54
N ASP A 51 12.01 -24.07 -9.27
CA ASP A 51 12.46 -24.54 -7.97
C ASP A 51 12.46 -23.38 -6.92
N MET A 52 12.69 -22.17 -7.41
CA MET A 52 12.72 -20.97 -6.57
C MET A 52 11.31 -20.40 -6.31
N PHE A 53 10.47 -20.38 -7.34
CA PHE A 53 9.16 -19.72 -7.33
C PHE A 53 8.04 -20.70 -7.72
N GLY A 54 8.29 -22.00 -7.65
CA GLY A 54 7.29 -23.03 -7.91
C GLY A 54 6.06 -22.83 -7.03
N SER A 55 4.94 -23.37 -7.47
CA SER A 55 3.69 -23.26 -6.74
C SER A 55 3.82 -23.86 -5.35
N SER A 56 3.60 -23.04 -4.33
CA SER A 56 3.44 -23.53 -2.97
C SER A 56 2.29 -24.56 -2.91
N PRO A 57 2.38 -25.59 -2.06
CA PRO A 57 1.26 -26.48 -1.84
C PRO A 57 0.01 -25.67 -1.50
N LYS A 58 -1.15 -26.11 -2.00
CA LYS A 58 -2.42 -25.48 -1.63
C LYS A 58 -2.56 -25.50 -0.12
N THR A 59 -2.66 -24.30 0.46
CA THR A 59 -3.00 -24.17 1.87
C THR A 59 -4.51 -24.23 2.00
N PHE A 60 -5.01 -25.19 2.76
CA PHE A 60 -6.42 -25.26 3.13
C PHE A 60 -6.58 -24.65 4.51
N MET A 61 -7.25 -23.50 4.58
CA MET A 61 -7.63 -22.88 5.84
C MET A 61 -9.09 -23.29 6.13
N VAL A 62 -9.27 -24.13 7.15
CA VAL A 62 -10.59 -24.50 7.64
C VAL A 62 -10.78 -23.79 8.97
N ASP A 63 -11.54 -22.73 8.91
CA ASP A 63 -11.82 -21.89 10.07
C ASP A 63 -13.24 -22.16 10.61
N LYS A 64 -13.46 -21.89 11.89
CA LYS A 64 -14.76 -21.98 12.53
C LYS A 64 -15.09 -20.62 13.13
N THR A 65 -16.20 -20.07 12.71
CA THR A 65 -16.73 -18.86 13.33
C THR A 65 -17.15 -19.15 14.78
N VAL A 66 -16.50 -18.49 15.72
CA VAL A 66 -16.89 -18.52 17.12
C VAL A 66 -17.85 -17.36 17.36
N LYS A 67 -19.13 -17.69 17.61
CA LYS A 67 -20.10 -16.68 18.01
C LYS A 67 -19.71 -16.16 19.39
N ARG A 68 -19.29 -14.91 19.45
CA ARG A 68 -19.07 -14.20 20.70
C ARG A 68 -20.35 -13.42 21.03
N GLU A 69 -20.91 -13.63 22.21
CA GLU A 69 -21.97 -12.74 22.71
C GLU A 69 -21.31 -11.47 23.24
N PRO A 70 -21.53 -10.31 22.61
CA PRO A 70 -20.98 -9.06 23.10
C PRO A 70 -21.62 -8.73 24.46
N LYS A 71 -20.81 -8.28 25.40
CA LYS A 71 -21.32 -7.75 26.67
C LYS A 71 -22.16 -6.51 26.40
N SER A 72 -23.37 -6.46 26.93
CA SER A 72 -24.17 -5.24 26.87
C SER A 72 -23.51 -4.11 27.68
N PHE A 73 -23.34 -2.97 27.06
CA PHE A 73 -22.86 -1.76 27.74
C PHE A 73 -24.02 -1.13 28.52
N LYS A 74 -23.74 -0.77 29.76
CA LYS A 74 -24.60 0.13 30.52
C LYS A 74 -24.06 1.55 30.38
N TYR A 75 -24.89 2.45 29.95
CA TYR A 75 -24.55 3.86 29.83
C TYR A 75 -25.64 4.72 30.45
N SER A 76 -25.25 5.88 30.94
CA SER A 76 -26.12 6.87 31.56
C SER A 76 -26.05 8.18 30.77
N ALA A 77 -27.20 8.79 30.47
CA ALA A 77 -27.23 10.08 29.82
C ALA A 77 -26.59 11.19 30.69
N ALA A 78 -26.53 11.00 31.99
CA ALA A 78 -25.88 11.95 32.91
C ALA A 78 -24.33 11.99 32.71
N GLU A 79 -23.74 10.92 32.17
CA GLU A 79 -22.30 10.78 31.95
C GLU A 79 -21.89 11.08 30.51
N LEU A 80 -22.78 11.60 29.68
CA LEU A 80 -22.54 11.83 28.24
C LEU A 80 -21.28 12.64 27.97
N ASN A 81 -21.02 13.70 28.75
CA ASN A 81 -19.82 14.51 28.57
C ASN A 81 -18.53 13.74 28.86
N GLU A 82 -18.55 12.86 29.83
CA GLU A 82 -17.42 11.97 30.12
C GLU A 82 -17.18 11.01 28.97
N TYR A 83 -18.22 10.37 28.43
CA TYR A 83 -18.12 9.47 27.28
C TYR A 83 -17.57 10.18 26.06
N ILE A 84 -18.04 11.39 25.75
CA ILE A 84 -17.51 12.20 24.64
C ILE A 84 -16.03 12.50 24.87
N THR A 85 -15.65 12.93 26.06
CA THR A 85 -14.25 13.22 26.40
C THR A 85 -13.38 11.98 26.23
N ASN A 86 -13.82 10.82 26.72
CA ASN A 86 -13.10 9.57 26.61
C ASN A 86 -12.92 9.13 25.15
N VAL A 87 -13.96 9.29 24.31
CA VAL A 87 -13.88 8.97 22.88
C VAL A 87 -12.91 9.90 22.16
N LEU A 88 -12.95 11.20 22.44
CA LEU A 88 -12.04 12.17 21.82
C LEU A 88 -10.57 11.99 22.24
N GLN A 89 -10.31 11.31 23.35
CA GLN A 89 -8.97 10.98 23.83
C GLN A 89 -8.44 9.63 23.33
N LEU A 90 -9.27 8.81 22.68
CA LEU A 90 -8.78 7.55 22.08
C LEU A 90 -7.70 7.85 21.05
N GLU A 91 -6.66 7.04 21.03
CA GLU A 91 -5.55 7.20 20.09
C GLU A 91 -6.03 7.23 18.63
N ALA A 92 -7.01 6.42 18.28
CA ALA A 92 -7.59 6.39 16.93
C ALA A 92 -8.37 7.66 16.55
N VAL A 93 -8.84 8.45 17.52
CA VAL A 93 -9.72 9.61 17.33
C VAL A 93 -8.99 10.92 17.59
N ALA A 94 -8.04 10.93 18.53
CA ALA A 94 -7.32 12.14 18.95
C ALA A 94 -6.62 12.84 17.79
N CYS A 95 -6.59 14.17 17.84
CA CYS A 95 -5.94 15.01 16.83
C CYS A 95 -4.45 14.69 16.69
N LYS A 96 -4.00 14.51 15.45
CA LYS A 96 -2.61 14.19 15.09
C LYS A 96 -2.02 15.24 14.12
N ASP A 97 -2.46 16.47 14.17
CA ASP A 97 -2.04 17.54 13.26
C ASP A 97 -0.52 17.74 13.24
N TRP A 98 0.12 17.53 14.37
CA TRP A 98 1.58 17.59 14.48
C TRP A 98 2.29 16.55 13.61
N LEU A 99 1.64 15.42 13.34
CA LEU A 99 2.14 14.36 12.46
C LEU A 99 1.61 14.54 11.03
N THR A 100 0.28 14.60 10.87
CA THR A 100 -0.38 14.57 9.56
C THR A 100 -0.13 15.83 8.73
N ASN A 101 0.10 16.99 9.37
CA ASN A 101 0.29 18.27 8.69
C ASN A 101 1.76 18.61 8.41
N LYS A 102 2.71 17.87 8.96
CA LYS A 102 4.14 18.19 8.86
C LYS A 102 4.99 17.13 8.17
N VAL A 103 4.57 15.87 8.17
CA VAL A 103 5.39 14.76 7.73
C VAL A 103 4.83 14.17 6.42
N ASP A 104 5.71 13.94 5.47
CA ASP A 104 5.47 13.20 4.22
C ASP A 104 4.29 13.70 3.35
N ARG A 105 3.99 14.98 3.41
CA ARG A 105 2.89 15.59 2.64
C ARG A 105 3.17 15.69 1.14
N SER A 106 4.41 15.80 0.76
CA SER A 106 4.80 16.12 -0.63
C SER A 106 6.01 15.31 -1.07
N VAL A 107 6.06 14.05 -0.70
CA VAL A 107 7.12 13.11 -1.11
C VAL A 107 7.17 13.03 -2.64
N THR A 108 8.36 13.15 -3.21
CA THR A 108 8.65 13.24 -4.65
C THR A 108 8.24 14.54 -5.34
N GLY A 109 7.50 15.44 -4.71
CA GLY A 109 7.02 16.70 -5.30
C GLY A 109 5.99 16.55 -6.43
N LYS A 110 5.49 15.34 -6.70
CA LYS A 110 4.50 15.06 -7.76
C LYS A 110 3.10 14.81 -7.19
N ILE A 111 2.81 15.28 -6.01
CA ILE A 111 1.52 15.07 -5.36
C ILE A 111 0.48 15.99 -5.97
N ALA A 112 -0.51 15.42 -6.63
CA ALA A 112 -1.67 16.13 -7.15
C ALA A 112 -2.80 16.25 -6.09
N ARG A 113 -2.89 15.28 -5.19
CA ARG A 113 -3.85 15.25 -4.08
C ARG A 113 -3.24 14.57 -2.87
N GLN A 114 -3.30 15.22 -1.72
CA GLN A 114 -2.73 14.74 -0.45
C GLN A 114 -3.81 14.59 0.63
N GLN A 115 -3.41 14.07 1.79
CA GLN A 115 -4.31 13.83 2.92
C GLN A 115 -4.98 15.09 3.48
N CYS A 116 -4.30 16.23 3.46
CA CYS A 116 -4.86 17.49 3.92
C CYS A 116 -5.38 18.31 2.75
N GLN A 117 -6.64 18.68 2.76
CA GLN A 117 -7.31 19.37 1.65
C GLN A 117 -8.22 20.50 2.13
N GLY A 118 -8.62 21.34 1.16
CA GLY A 118 -9.50 22.49 1.38
C GLY A 118 -8.82 23.62 2.13
N GLU A 119 -9.57 24.68 2.43
CA GLU A 119 -9.06 25.87 3.10
C GLU A 119 -8.63 25.59 4.54
N ILE A 120 -9.32 24.68 5.22
CA ILE A 120 -9.06 24.34 6.62
C ILE A 120 -7.89 23.36 6.77
N GLN A 121 -7.47 22.70 5.68
CA GLN A 121 -6.38 21.70 5.69
C GLN A 121 -6.59 20.54 6.67
N LEU A 122 -7.82 20.02 6.72
CA LEU A 122 -8.14 18.86 7.54
C LEU A 122 -7.58 17.57 6.91
N PRO A 123 -7.02 16.65 7.70
CA PRO A 123 -6.47 15.37 7.22
C PRO A 123 -7.59 14.33 7.04
N LEU A 124 -8.57 14.63 6.18
CA LEU A 124 -9.76 13.81 5.96
C LEU A 124 -9.77 13.09 4.61
N SER A 125 -8.69 13.16 3.84
CA SER A 125 -8.64 12.52 2.53
C SER A 125 -7.97 11.16 2.60
N ASP A 126 -8.74 10.10 2.39
CA ASP A 126 -8.24 8.73 2.30
C ASP A 126 -7.94 8.32 0.85
N CYS A 127 -7.77 9.31 -0.04
CA CYS A 127 -7.35 9.11 -1.42
C CYS A 127 -6.19 10.05 -1.76
N GLY A 128 -5.02 9.47 -2.03
CA GLY A 128 -3.86 10.18 -2.55
C GLY A 128 -3.77 10.08 -4.07
N VAL A 129 -3.33 11.14 -4.74
CA VAL A 129 -3.06 11.13 -6.19
C VAL A 129 -1.66 11.65 -6.45
N VAL A 130 -0.88 10.87 -7.20
CA VAL A 130 0.49 11.19 -7.60
C VAL A 130 0.54 11.30 -9.11
N SER A 131 1.11 12.38 -9.63
CA SER A 131 1.35 12.55 -11.07
C SER A 131 2.50 11.65 -11.54
N LEU A 132 2.41 11.13 -12.76
CA LEU A 132 3.48 10.31 -13.34
C LEU A 132 4.70 11.17 -13.73
N ASP A 133 4.46 12.42 -14.12
CA ASP A 133 5.49 13.38 -14.51
C ASP A 133 5.12 14.80 -14.05
N TYR A 134 5.95 15.79 -14.37
CA TYR A 134 5.74 17.19 -13.97
C TYR A 134 4.92 18.02 -14.94
N THR A 135 4.64 17.54 -16.13
CA THR A 135 4.02 18.29 -17.23
C THR A 135 2.74 17.67 -17.78
N GLY A 136 2.56 16.38 -17.57
CA GLY A 136 1.41 15.61 -18.05
C GLY A 136 0.20 15.69 -17.10
N THR A 137 -0.89 15.11 -17.56
CA THR A 137 -2.17 15.04 -16.84
C THR A 137 -2.50 13.64 -16.35
N LYS A 138 -1.55 12.69 -16.45
CA LYS A 138 -1.73 11.31 -16.00
C LYS A 138 -1.17 11.11 -14.60
N GLY A 139 -1.87 10.31 -13.80
CA GLY A 139 -1.48 10.02 -12.43
C GLY A 139 -1.94 8.63 -11.97
N ILE A 140 -1.60 8.31 -10.76
CA ILE A 140 -2.06 7.12 -10.03
C ILE A 140 -2.81 7.60 -8.81
N ALA A 141 -4.04 7.11 -8.63
CA ALA A 141 -4.82 7.32 -7.42
C ALA A 141 -4.72 6.07 -6.54
N THR A 142 -4.57 6.28 -5.24
CA THR A 142 -4.56 5.21 -4.23
C THR A 142 -5.49 5.60 -3.09
N SER A 143 -6.30 4.66 -2.64
CA SER A 143 -7.19 4.83 -1.49
C SER A 143 -7.08 3.65 -0.53
N ILE A 144 -7.56 3.85 0.68
CA ILE A 144 -7.58 2.84 1.74
C ILE A 144 -9.02 2.65 2.22
N GLY A 145 -9.35 1.42 2.61
CA GLY A 145 -10.53 1.08 3.40
C GLY A 145 -10.10 0.20 4.56
N HIS A 146 -10.65 0.43 5.75
CA HIS A 146 -10.20 -0.19 6.98
C HIS A 146 -11.37 -0.44 7.95
N ALA A 147 -11.73 -1.69 8.18
CA ALA A 147 -12.88 -2.06 9.02
C ALA A 147 -12.60 -3.24 9.99
N PRO A 148 -11.49 -3.27 10.74
CA PRO A 148 -11.14 -4.39 11.59
C PRO A 148 -12.13 -4.59 12.75
N GLN A 149 -12.73 -3.52 13.26
CA GLN A 149 -13.70 -3.60 14.36
C GLN A 149 -14.96 -4.32 13.92
N ILE A 150 -15.42 -4.09 12.70
CA ILE A 150 -16.57 -4.80 12.12
C ILE A 150 -16.19 -6.27 11.91
N ALA A 151 -14.99 -6.54 11.40
CA ALA A 151 -14.50 -7.88 11.13
C ALA A 151 -14.32 -8.74 12.38
N LEU A 152 -14.09 -8.15 13.55
CA LEU A 152 -14.09 -8.86 14.83
C LEU A 152 -15.48 -9.39 15.23
N ILE A 153 -16.54 -8.76 14.73
CA ILE A 153 -17.93 -9.15 14.98
C ILE A 153 -18.40 -10.08 13.87
N ASP A 154 -18.18 -9.67 12.63
CA ASP A 154 -18.58 -10.39 11.43
C ASP A 154 -17.51 -10.18 10.33
N PRO A 155 -16.68 -11.22 10.04
CA PRO A 155 -15.61 -11.11 9.05
C PRO A 155 -16.09 -10.79 7.63
N GLU A 156 -17.27 -11.30 7.25
CA GLU A 156 -17.86 -11.02 5.93
C GLU A 156 -18.23 -9.54 5.82
N GLN A 157 -18.95 -9.00 6.79
CA GLN A 157 -19.34 -7.60 6.80
C GLN A 157 -18.13 -6.66 6.96
N GLY A 158 -17.11 -7.07 7.71
CA GLY A 158 -15.85 -6.35 7.81
C GLY A 158 -15.14 -6.23 6.46
N SER A 159 -15.09 -7.33 5.72
CA SER A 159 -14.49 -7.36 4.37
C SER A 159 -15.26 -6.47 3.39
N VAL A 160 -16.59 -6.59 3.37
CA VAL A 160 -17.47 -5.76 2.53
C VAL A 160 -17.31 -4.28 2.87
N SER A 161 -17.28 -3.93 4.15
CA SER A 161 -17.14 -2.54 4.61
C SER A 161 -15.79 -1.94 4.21
N ALA A 162 -14.69 -2.67 4.40
CA ALA A 162 -13.36 -2.21 4.03
C ALA A 162 -13.23 -1.98 2.51
N ILE A 163 -13.76 -2.89 1.69
CA ILE A 163 -13.75 -2.73 0.24
C ILE A 163 -14.66 -1.56 -0.19
N ALA A 164 -15.85 -1.46 0.38
CA ALA A 164 -16.78 -0.36 0.06
C ALA A 164 -16.17 0.99 0.41
N GLU A 165 -15.51 1.12 1.57
CA GLU A 165 -14.81 2.34 1.99
C GLU A 165 -13.69 2.70 1.01
N SER A 166 -12.83 1.74 0.64
CA SER A 166 -11.76 2.01 -0.33
C SER A 166 -12.29 2.48 -1.68
N LEU A 167 -13.38 1.88 -2.16
CA LEU A 167 -14.01 2.26 -3.42
C LEU A 167 -14.69 3.63 -3.33
N THR A 168 -15.38 3.94 -2.26
CA THR A 168 -16.00 5.26 -2.07
C THR A 168 -14.97 6.37 -1.93
N ASN A 169 -13.82 6.10 -1.36
CA ASN A 169 -12.71 7.04 -1.27
C ASN A 169 -12.09 7.33 -2.65
N ILE A 170 -11.92 6.30 -3.51
CA ILE A 170 -11.23 6.48 -4.79
C ILE A 170 -12.11 7.10 -5.88
N VAL A 171 -13.44 6.95 -5.84
CA VAL A 171 -14.34 7.49 -6.89
C VAL A 171 -14.31 9.01 -7.01
N THR A 172 -13.75 9.70 -6.03
CA THR A 172 -13.53 11.14 -6.08
C THR A 172 -12.34 11.54 -6.96
N ALA A 173 -11.50 10.59 -7.39
CA ALA A 173 -10.45 10.80 -8.38
C ALA A 173 -10.99 10.55 -9.80
N PRO A 174 -10.55 11.31 -10.83
CA PRO A 174 -10.95 11.09 -12.21
C PRO A 174 -10.26 9.83 -12.77
N LEU A 175 -10.93 8.68 -12.64
CA LEU A 175 -10.44 7.39 -13.11
C LEU A 175 -10.64 7.26 -14.62
N ALA A 176 -9.59 6.87 -15.37
CA ALA A 176 -9.62 6.80 -16.84
C ALA A 176 -10.72 5.88 -17.39
N ASP A 177 -10.88 4.69 -16.79
CA ASP A 177 -11.89 3.71 -17.19
C ASP A 177 -12.92 3.48 -16.06
N GLY A 178 -13.12 4.49 -15.22
CA GLY A 178 -13.99 4.40 -14.06
C GLY A 178 -13.54 3.29 -13.10
N ILE A 179 -14.48 2.73 -12.36
CA ILE A 179 -14.24 1.68 -11.36
C ILE A 179 -13.57 0.41 -11.95
N LYS A 180 -13.72 0.17 -13.26
CA LYS A 180 -13.08 -0.99 -13.91
C LYS A 180 -11.57 -0.93 -13.97
N SER A 181 -10.97 0.24 -13.81
CA SER A 181 -9.52 0.43 -13.77
C SER A 181 -8.92 0.24 -12.37
N VAL A 182 -9.74 0.00 -11.36
CA VAL A 182 -9.28 -0.16 -9.97
C VAL A 182 -8.76 -1.57 -9.73
N SER A 183 -7.52 -1.67 -9.27
CA SER A 183 -6.94 -2.90 -8.73
C SER A 183 -7.04 -2.89 -7.21
N LEU A 184 -7.45 -4.00 -6.63
CA LEU A 184 -7.55 -4.16 -5.19
C LEU A 184 -6.40 -5.01 -4.64
N SER A 185 -5.82 -4.59 -3.53
CA SER A 185 -4.93 -5.39 -2.70
C SER A 185 -5.54 -5.47 -1.31
N ALA A 186 -5.73 -6.68 -0.81
CA ALA A 186 -6.37 -6.89 0.48
C ALA A 186 -5.41 -7.60 1.44
N ASN A 187 -5.45 -7.18 2.69
CA ASN A 187 -4.72 -7.80 3.78
C ASN A 187 -5.68 -8.01 4.96
N TRP A 188 -6.00 -9.27 5.21
CA TRP A 188 -6.95 -9.68 6.24
C TRP A 188 -6.20 -10.25 7.45
N MET A 189 -5.71 -9.39 8.33
CA MET A 189 -4.97 -9.79 9.52
C MET A 189 -5.56 -9.13 10.76
N TRP A 190 -6.41 -9.89 11.47
CA TRP A 190 -6.92 -9.55 12.79
C TRP A 190 -7.11 -10.79 13.64
N PRO A 191 -7.15 -10.68 14.97
CA PRO A 191 -7.29 -11.81 15.88
C PRO A 191 -8.64 -12.53 15.79
#